data_98ac9d0ffa0833fe0a43ef28141db802
#
_entry.id   98ac9d0ffa0833fe0a43ef28141db802
#
_cell.length_a   1.000
_cell.length_b   1.000
_cell.length_c   1.000
_cell.angle_alpha   90.00
_cell.angle_beta   90.00
_cell.angle_gamma   90.00
#
_symmetry.space_group_name_H-M   'P 1'
#
loop_
_entity.id
_entity.type
_entity.pdbx_description
1 polymer ?
#
loop_
_entity_poly.entity_id
_entity_poly.type
_entity_poly.pdbx_seq_one_letter_code
_entity_poly.pdbx_strand_id
1 'polypeptide(L)'
;MNDKLKLECVILRSLLEYPDKINDFLDKTPLKCFSEMGAELLNLMLNLKQKELLNIETLNVEVRDGLKNSPFYVNFLGALPNVLVLNLSQNLIKTYKIEQQKELVKTLEKASENGELVDIEFLQQKMNVEAKNFMNLRQWAEFYANKPKMPSVKVGVDFLDSAFNGGLELGQLVLIGGDPEAGKTMLGAQIFEYIALHNKVAFFCFEFTIEQYLKRVDEKNIKTNYENVMILNDGYHFFEVADNIRSLYRQGVKVFFIDSQMRLTHTQGRNMEEEETAKFSTLARLCHSLNILIILVIQNAKGDKENPMGSKKGGHEASIIIRIERVAPKKDDLTQAGNLYDENARLIMVQKNKQTGKHFKEKVFFNTHSLKFYSLDKNDMPIHKSTFNEVQGELNE
;
A
#
# COMPACT_ATOMS: atom_id res chain seq x y z
N MET A 1 -5.32 22.89 -36.75
CA MET A 1 -4.68 22.69 -35.41
C MET A 1 -5.79 22.51 -34.40
N ASN A 2 -5.73 21.50 -33.52
CA ASN A 2 -6.77 21.29 -32.51
C ASN A 2 -6.68 22.36 -31.38
N ASP A 3 -7.73 22.50 -30.57
CA ASP A 3 -7.79 23.55 -29.54
C ASP A 3 -6.75 23.38 -28.45
N LYS A 4 -6.27 22.15 -28.16
CA LYS A 4 -5.18 21.89 -27.24
C LYS A 4 -3.87 22.49 -27.73
N LEU A 5 -3.50 22.26 -28.98
CA LEU A 5 -2.26 22.77 -29.57
C LEU A 5 -2.26 24.30 -29.61
N LYS A 6 -3.43 24.93 -29.86
CA LYS A 6 -3.56 26.40 -29.76
C LYS A 6 -3.31 26.89 -28.36
N LEU A 7 -3.89 26.21 -27.35
CA LEU A 7 -3.70 26.55 -25.96
C LEU A 7 -2.24 26.37 -25.52
N GLU A 8 -1.57 25.30 -25.96
CA GLU A 8 -0.15 25.09 -25.71
C GLU A 8 0.72 26.22 -26.30
N CYS A 9 0.43 26.64 -27.53
CA CYS A 9 1.15 27.78 -28.15
C CYS A 9 1.03 29.07 -27.33
N VAL A 10 -0.17 29.38 -26.84
CA VAL A 10 -0.39 30.56 -25.99
C VAL A 10 0.37 30.42 -24.67
N ILE A 11 0.33 29.24 -24.04
CA ILE A 11 1.04 28.97 -22.77
C ILE A 11 2.55 29.12 -22.99
N LEU A 12 3.11 28.43 -23.99
CA LEU A 12 4.56 28.44 -24.25
C LEU A 12 5.05 29.84 -24.63
N ARG A 13 4.28 30.59 -25.44
CA ARG A 13 4.60 31.98 -25.77
C ARG A 13 4.59 32.85 -24.51
N SER A 14 3.62 32.64 -23.63
CA SER A 14 3.53 33.36 -22.37
C SER A 14 4.70 33.05 -21.43
N LEU A 15 5.10 31.78 -21.35
CA LEU A 15 6.23 31.34 -20.53
C LEU A 15 7.57 31.83 -21.07
N LEU A 16 7.70 32.05 -22.38
CA LEU A 16 8.86 32.68 -22.98
C LEU A 16 8.95 34.17 -22.61
N GLU A 17 7.83 34.88 -22.60
CA GLU A 17 7.74 36.31 -22.23
C GLU A 17 7.88 36.55 -20.72
N TYR A 18 7.43 35.55 -19.89
CA TYR A 18 7.48 35.58 -18.43
C TYR A 18 8.22 34.38 -17.86
N PRO A 19 9.57 34.29 -18.04
CA PRO A 19 10.35 33.09 -17.68
C PRO A 19 10.28 32.72 -16.20
N ASP A 20 10.07 33.71 -15.32
CA ASP A 20 9.95 33.48 -13.88
C ASP A 20 8.76 32.59 -13.52
N LYS A 21 7.70 32.59 -14.34
CA LYS A 21 6.49 31.80 -14.14
C LYS A 21 6.61 30.32 -14.59
N ILE A 22 7.70 29.93 -15.25
CA ILE A 22 7.86 28.58 -15.78
C ILE A 22 7.78 27.53 -14.66
N ASN A 23 8.51 27.74 -13.57
CA ASN A 23 8.53 26.79 -12.46
C ASN A 23 7.16 26.69 -11.79
N ASP A 24 6.55 27.84 -11.46
CA ASP A 24 5.21 27.88 -10.85
C ASP A 24 4.13 27.24 -11.73
N PHE A 25 4.30 27.33 -13.06
CA PHE A 25 3.40 26.69 -14.00
C PHE A 25 3.60 25.16 -14.00
N LEU A 26 4.85 24.69 -14.02
CA LEU A 26 5.18 23.27 -14.01
C LEU A 26 4.88 22.58 -12.68
N ASP A 27 4.94 23.31 -11.58
CA ASP A 27 4.49 22.82 -10.27
C ASP A 27 3.00 22.44 -10.27
N LYS A 28 2.19 23.14 -11.10
CA LYS A 28 0.75 22.90 -11.23
C LYS A 28 0.40 21.99 -12.41
N THR A 29 1.25 21.94 -13.44
CA THR A 29 0.95 21.29 -14.72
C THR A 29 2.09 20.37 -15.15
N PRO A 30 1.95 19.04 -14.98
CA PRO A 30 2.97 18.11 -15.40
C PRO A 30 3.27 18.18 -16.90
N LEU A 31 4.54 17.99 -17.26
CA LEU A 31 5.02 18.03 -18.65
C LEU A 31 4.23 17.08 -19.59
N LYS A 32 3.75 15.96 -19.08
CA LYS A 32 2.92 14.99 -19.83
C LYS A 32 1.59 15.56 -20.34
N CYS A 33 1.14 16.72 -19.82
CA CYS A 33 -0.07 17.39 -20.31
C CYS A 33 0.13 18.07 -21.66
N PHE A 34 1.38 18.35 -22.02
CA PHE A 34 1.73 18.91 -23.31
C PHE A 34 1.79 17.82 -24.41
N SER A 35 1.63 18.25 -25.66
CA SER A 35 1.96 17.43 -26.83
C SER A 35 3.47 17.17 -26.89
N GLU A 36 3.89 16.22 -27.71
CA GLU A 36 5.32 15.93 -27.92
C GLU A 36 6.10 17.17 -28.36
N MET A 37 5.56 17.93 -29.31
CA MET A 37 6.16 19.19 -29.75
C MET A 37 6.17 20.27 -28.67
N GLY A 38 5.10 20.36 -27.87
CA GLY A 38 5.00 21.31 -26.77
C GLY A 38 5.98 20.99 -25.64
N ALA A 39 6.11 19.70 -25.30
CA ALA A 39 7.04 19.22 -24.29
C ALA A 39 8.50 19.42 -24.73
N GLU A 40 8.80 19.16 -26.00
CA GLU A 40 10.13 19.39 -26.58
C GLU A 40 10.54 20.87 -26.49
N LEU A 41 9.65 21.77 -26.93
CA LEU A 41 9.90 23.21 -26.89
C LEU A 41 10.06 23.71 -25.44
N LEU A 42 9.22 23.26 -24.52
CA LEU A 42 9.33 23.63 -23.11
C LEU A 42 10.63 23.14 -22.47
N ASN A 43 11.08 21.92 -22.79
CA ASN A 43 12.37 21.40 -22.32
C ASN A 43 13.54 22.25 -22.84
N LEU A 44 13.49 22.68 -24.10
CA LEU A 44 14.51 23.58 -24.65
C LEU A 44 14.50 24.93 -23.94
N MET A 45 13.31 25.50 -23.67
CA MET A 45 13.16 26.74 -22.89
C MET A 45 13.74 26.60 -21.48
N LEU A 46 13.52 25.46 -20.81
CA LEU A 46 14.10 25.18 -19.49
C LEU A 46 15.63 25.14 -19.54
N ASN A 47 16.21 24.46 -20.52
CA ASN A 47 17.66 24.39 -20.73
C ASN A 47 18.27 25.78 -20.98
N LEU A 48 17.64 26.59 -21.81
CA LEU A 48 18.08 27.96 -22.09
C LEU A 48 17.93 28.86 -20.87
N LYS A 49 16.86 28.70 -20.07
CA LYS A 49 16.66 29.43 -18.83
C LYS A 49 17.76 29.13 -17.81
N GLN A 50 18.16 27.87 -17.68
CA GLN A 50 19.25 27.46 -16.78
C GLN A 50 20.62 28.09 -17.17
N LYS A 51 20.79 28.39 -18.46
CA LYS A 51 21.98 29.04 -19.00
C LYS A 51 21.86 30.59 -19.04
N GLU A 52 20.76 31.14 -18.55
CA GLU A 52 20.40 32.57 -18.64
C GLU A 52 20.35 33.11 -20.08
N LEU A 53 20.08 32.23 -21.05
CA LEU A 53 20.04 32.55 -22.49
C LEU A 53 18.65 32.47 -23.08
N LEU A 54 17.59 32.40 -22.26
CA LEU A 54 16.21 32.27 -22.74
C LEU A 54 15.68 33.58 -23.31
N ASN A 55 15.66 33.67 -24.62
CA ASN A 55 15.01 34.71 -25.41
C ASN A 55 14.56 34.10 -26.76
N ILE A 56 13.79 34.85 -27.53
CA ILE A 56 13.21 34.37 -28.80
C ILE A 56 14.27 34.12 -29.87
N GLU A 57 15.34 34.93 -29.93
CA GLU A 57 16.41 34.82 -30.89
C GLU A 57 17.20 33.53 -30.65
N THR A 58 17.63 33.30 -29.43
CA THR A 58 18.36 32.10 -29.05
C THR A 58 17.51 30.84 -29.24
N LEU A 59 16.22 30.90 -28.86
CA LEU A 59 15.29 29.80 -29.06
C LEU A 59 15.16 29.45 -30.54
N ASN A 60 15.05 30.46 -31.44
CA ASN A 60 14.98 30.24 -32.88
C ASN A 60 16.24 29.60 -33.49
N VAL A 61 17.40 29.79 -32.88
CA VAL A 61 18.65 29.15 -33.32
C VAL A 61 18.73 27.69 -32.84
N GLU A 62 18.34 27.43 -31.59
CA GLU A 62 18.50 26.14 -30.94
C GLU A 62 17.37 25.10 -31.25
N VAL A 63 16.21 25.58 -31.74
CA VAL A 63 15.12 24.69 -32.13
C VAL A 63 15.51 23.85 -33.34
N ARG A 64 15.33 22.53 -33.25
CA ARG A 64 15.61 21.60 -34.35
C ARG A 64 14.73 21.90 -35.58
N ASP A 65 15.24 21.66 -36.78
CA ASP A 65 14.57 21.97 -38.05
C ASP A 65 13.19 21.34 -38.18
N GLY A 66 13.02 20.11 -37.73
CA GLY A 66 11.73 19.42 -37.79
C GLY A 66 10.62 20.09 -36.99
N LEU A 67 10.93 20.65 -35.81
CA LEU A 67 9.99 21.42 -35.00
C LEU A 67 9.84 22.84 -35.56
N LYS A 68 10.94 23.48 -35.97
CA LYS A 68 10.99 24.84 -36.51
C LYS A 68 10.09 25.01 -37.72
N ASN A 69 10.05 24.02 -38.60
CA ASN A 69 9.25 24.02 -39.83
C ASN A 69 7.81 23.52 -39.61
N SER A 70 7.43 23.20 -38.41
CA SER A 70 6.09 22.68 -38.08
C SER A 70 5.03 23.79 -38.02
N PRO A 71 3.77 23.50 -38.36
CA PRO A 71 2.67 24.44 -38.11
C PRO A 71 2.51 24.83 -36.65
N PHE A 72 2.94 23.97 -35.72
CA PHE A 72 2.93 24.22 -34.29
C PHE A 72 3.85 25.40 -33.93
N TYR A 73 5.08 25.38 -34.41
CA TYR A 73 6.06 26.42 -34.11
C TYR A 73 5.69 27.79 -34.73
N VAL A 74 5.15 27.77 -35.94
CA VAL A 74 4.62 29.00 -36.58
C VAL A 74 3.50 29.62 -35.74
N ASN A 75 2.57 28.78 -35.23
CA ASN A 75 1.49 29.29 -34.36
C ASN A 75 2.01 29.71 -32.98
N PHE A 76 3.04 29.06 -32.45
CA PHE A 76 3.71 29.50 -31.22
C PHE A 76 4.31 30.90 -31.37
N LEU A 77 5.00 31.18 -32.50
CA LEU A 77 5.58 32.47 -32.76
C LEU A 77 4.51 33.57 -32.91
N GLY A 78 3.38 33.24 -33.53
CA GLY A 78 2.25 34.13 -33.71
C GLY A 78 1.29 34.29 -32.52
N ALA A 79 1.47 33.46 -31.47
CA ALA A 79 0.59 33.50 -30.31
C ALA A 79 0.82 34.76 -29.45
N LEU A 80 -0.26 35.33 -28.95
CA LEU A 80 -0.19 36.45 -28.02
C LEU A 80 0.08 35.95 -26.58
N PRO A 81 1.09 36.53 -25.91
CA PRO A 81 1.40 36.12 -24.52
C PRO A 81 0.29 36.57 -23.57
N ASN A 82 -0.01 35.74 -22.57
CA ASN A 82 -0.98 36.04 -21.52
C ASN A 82 -0.27 36.15 -20.17
N VAL A 83 -0.38 37.33 -19.58
CA VAL A 83 0.20 37.62 -18.25
C VAL A 83 -0.34 36.70 -17.14
N LEU A 84 -1.57 36.20 -17.30
CA LEU A 84 -2.24 35.28 -16.36
C LEU A 84 -2.04 33.79 -16.76
N VAL A 85 -0.88 33.47 -17.32
CA VAL A 85 -0.58 32.09 -17.83
C VAL A 85 -0.82 30.99 -16.79
N LEU A 86 -0.60 31.25 -15.51
CA LEU A 86 -0.84 30.28 -14.42
C LEU A 86 -2.30 29.84 -14.34
N ASN A 87 -3.25 30.69 -14.75
CA ASN A 87 -4.68 30.34 -14.78
C ASN A 87 -5.03 29.38 -15.93
N LEU A 88 -4.17 29.27 -16.95
CA LEU A 88 -4.36 28.38 -18.09
C LEU A 88 -3.99 26.91 -17.74
N SER A 89 -3.33 26.66 -16.61
CA SER A 89 -2.92 25.33 -16.17
C SER A 89 -4.11 24.37 -16.07
N GLN A 90 -5.21 24.79 -15.46
CA GLN A 90 -6.41 23.99 -15.29
C GLN A 90 -7.05 23.64 -16.65
N ASN A 91 -7.02 24.55 -17.59
CA ASN A 91 -7.55 24.35 -18.94
C ASN A 91 -6.72 23.30 -19.70
N LEU A 92 -5.39 23.36 -19.59
CA LEU A 92 -4.51 22.37 -20.22
C LEU A 92 -4.69 20.98 -19.62
N ILE A 93 -4.75 20.88 -18.28
CA ILE A 93 -5.03 19.63 -17.56
C ILE A 93 -6.39 19.07 -17.97
N LYS A 94 -7.44 19.88 -18.03
CA LYS A 94 -8.77 19.46 -18.45
C LYS A 94 -8.76 18.90 -19.88
N THR A 95 -8.11 19.60 -20.80
CA THR A 95 -8.00 19.17 -22.20
C THR A 95 -7.22 17.87 -22.32
N TYR A 96 -6.13 17.72 -21.61
CA TYR A 96 -5.38 16.48 -21.53
C TYR A 96 -6.22 15.33 -21.00
N LYS A 97 -6.95 15.52 -19.92
CA LYS A 97 -7.85 14.49 -19.36
C LYS A 97 -8.91 14.04 -20.37
N ILE A 98 -9.48 14.96 -21.13
CA ILE A 98 -10.45 14.63 -22.18
C ILE A 98 -9.80 13.80 -23.30
N GLU A 99 -8.55 14.13 -23.69
CA GLU A 99 -7.82 13.32 -24.68
C GLU A 99 -7.52 11.92 -24.14
N GLN A 100 -7.08 11.81 -22.88
CA GLN A 100 -6.86 10.51 -22.25
C GLN A 100 -8.16 9.68 -22.18
N GLN A 101 -9.30 10.29 -21.88
CA GLN A 101 -10.60 9.60 -21.90
C GLN A 101 -10.91 9.04 -23.31
N LYS A 102 -10.68 9.81 -24.37
CA LYS A 102 -10.88 9.34 -25.75
C LYS A 102 -9.97 8.17 -26.11
N GLU A 103 -8.71 8.21 -25.69
CA GLU A 103 -7.76 7.11 -25.90
C GLU A 103 -8.15 5.85 -25.09
N LEU A 104 -8.67 6.03 -23.88
CA LEU A 104 -9.17 4.93 -23.06
C LEU A 104 -10.38 4.24 -23.71
N VAL A 105 -11.33 5.02 -24.27
CA VAL A 105 -12.48 4.46 -24.99
C VAL A 105 -12.00 3.55 -26.12
N LYS A 106 -11.06 4.02 -26.96
CA LYS A 106 -10.50 3.21 -28.04
C LYS A 106 -9.79 1.94 -27.55
N THR A 107 -9.07 2.08 -26.41
CA THR A 107 -8.36 0.93 -25.80
C THR A 107 -9.35 -0.11 -25.29
N LEU A 108 -10.44 0.32 -24.64
CA LEU A 108 -11.50 -0.56 -24.15
C LEU A 108 -12.30 -1.21 -25.28
N GLU A 109 -12.64 -0.45 -26.33
CA GLU A 109 -13.31 -0.98 -27.53
C GLU A 109 -12.46 -2.10 -28.16
N LYS A 110 -11.17 -1.84 -28.40
CA LYS A 110 -10.26 -2.83 -28.97
C LYS A 110 -10.08 -4.07 -28.10
N ALA A 111 -9.96 -3.90 -26.79
CA ALA A 111 -9.85 -5.01 -25.84
C ALA A 111 -11.14 -5.84 -25.81
N SER A 112 -12.31 -5.17 -25.86
CA SER A 112 -13.62 -5.84 -25.91
C SER A 112 -13.78 -6.65 -27.21
N GLU A 113 -13.37 -6.10 -28.35
CA GLU A 113 -13.40 -6.81 -29.65
C GLU A 113 -12.49 -8.06 -29.64
N ASN A 114 -11.35 -7.99 -28.94
CA ASN A 114 -10.40 -9.10 -28.80
C ASN A 114 -10.76 -10.08 -27.68
N GLY A 115 -11.77 -9.80 -26.85
CA GLY A 115 -12.10 -10.58 -25.66
C GLY A 115 -11.05 -10.47 -24.55
N GLU A 116 -10.27 -9.37 -24.51
CA GLU A 116 -9.21 -9.11 -23.54
C GLU A 116 -9.75 -8.27 -22.37
N LEU A 117 -9.32 -8.60 -21.14
CA LEU A 117 -9.59 -7.77 -19.97
C LEU A 117 -8.53 -6.68 -19.83
N VAL A 118 -8.97 -5.45 -19.57
CA VAL A 118 -8.07 -4.31 -19.33
C VAL A 118 -7.93 -4.07 -17.82
N ASP A 119 -6.68 -3.95 -17.37
CA ASP A 119 -6.37 -3.64 -15.98
C ASP A 119 -6.89 -2.24 -15.58
N ILE A 120 -7.78 -2.19 -14.59
CA ILE A 120 -8.38 -0.94 -14.08
C ILE A 120 -7.31 -0.02 -13.46
N GLU A 121 -6.27 -0.58 -12.83
CA GLU A 121 -5.15 0.22 -12.29
C GLU A 121 -4.38 0.95 -13.40
N PHE A 122 -4.16 0.29 -14.51
CA PHE A 122 -3.54 0.90 -15.69
C PHE A 122 -4.39 2.08 -16.21
N LEU A 123 -5.72 1.91 -16.27
CA LEU A 123 -6.65 2.98 -16.65
C LEU A 123 -6.60 4.16 -15.68
N GLN A 124 -6.60 3.90 -14.37
CA GLN A 124 -6.51 4.92 -13.33
C GLN A 124 -5.19 5.68 -13.38
N GLN A 125 -4.07 4.99 -13.59
CA GLN A 125 -2.75 5.62 -13.71
C GLN A 125 -2.65 6.56 -14.91
N LYS A 126 -3.24 6.18 -16.05
CA LYS A 126 -3.33 7.06 -17.24
C LYS A 126 -4.16 8.32 -16.98
N MET A 127 -5.25 8.19 -16.21
CA MET A 127 -6.14 9.32 -15.88
C MET A 127 -5.59 10.23 -14.79
N ASN A 128 -4.67 9.72 -13.97
CA ASN A 128 -4.12 10.50 -12.86
C ASN A 128 -3.11 11.55 -13.37
N VAL A 129 -3.48 12.82 -13.24
CA VAL A 129 -2.69 13.99 -13.66
C VAL A 129 -2.22 14.78 -12.42
N GLU A 130 -2.16 14.15 -11.25
CA GLU A 130 -1.61 14.84 -10.10
C GLU A 130 -0.15 15.21 -10.34
N ALA A 131 0.15 16.50 -10.27
CA ALA A 131 1.52 16.94 -10.15
C ALA A 131 2.10 16.31 -8.88
N LYS A 132 3.23 15.62 -9.00
CA LYS A 132 3.92 15.14 -7.81
C LYS A 132 4.28 16.37 -6.99
N ASN A 133 3.68 16.52 -5.82
CA ASN A 133 4.03 17.59 -4.89
C ASN A 133 5.43 17.30 -4.33
N PHE A 134 6.45 17.85 -4.99
CA PHE A 134 7.79 17.86 -4.42
C PHE A 134 7.82 19.02 -3.40
N MET A 135 7.88 18.65 -2.14
CA MET A 135 8.07 19.59 -1.04
C MET A 135 9.42 19.31 -0.39
N ASN A 136 10.11 20.38 0.03
CA ASN A 136 11.32 20.19 0.83
C ASN A 136 10.95 19.69 2.25
N LEU A 137 11.94 19.24 3.00
CA LEU A 137 11.71 18.65 4.32
C LEU A 137 10.96 19.61 5.27
N ARG A 138 11.25 20.92 5.22
CA ARG A 138 10.59 21.93 6.04
C ARG A 138 9.11 22.04 5.69
N GLN A 139 8.77 22.09 4.40
CA GLN A 139 7.38 22.13 3.93
C GLN A 139 6.62 20.86 4.34
N TRP A 140 7.26 19.69 4.27
CA TRP A 140 6.69 18.44 4.77
C TRP A 140 6.47 18.48 6.27
N ALA A 141 7.43 18.99 7.05
CA ALA A 141 7.30 19.12 8.49
C ALA A 141 6.13 20.04 8.87
N GLU A 142 5.99 21.19 8.21
CA GLU A 142 4.88 22.14 8.41
C GLU A 142 3.53 21.50 8.02
N PHE A 143 3.48 20.77 6.90
CA PHE A 143 2.27 20.07 6.45
C PHE A 143 1.79 19.02 7.46
N TYR A 144 2.72 18.26 8.07
CA TYR A 144 2.39 17.22 9.05
C TYR A 144 2.25 17.76 10.49
N ALA A 145 2.82 18.92 10.82
CA ALA A 145 2.72 19.51 12.16
C ALA A 145 1.27 19.72 12.62
N ASN A 146 0.39 20.05 11.67
CA ASN A 146 -1.02 20.33 11.92
C ASN A 146 -1.93 19.09 11.68
N LYS A 147 -1.36 17.93 11.31
CA LYS A 147 -2.14 16.70 11.19
C LYS A 147 -2.15 15.95 12.51
N PRO A 148 -3.30 15.43 12.96
CA PRO A 148 -3.32 14.55 14.11
C PRO A 148 -2.37 13.38 13.87
N LYS A 149 -1.51 13.08 14.85
CA LYS A 149 -0.67 11.89 14.82
C LYS A 149 -1.58 10.68 14.63
N MET A 150 -1.29 9.88 13.63
CA MET A 150 -2.06 8.65 13.44
C MET A 150 -1.84 7.74 14.64
N PRO A 151 -2.90 7.31 15.32
CA PRO A 151 -2.76 6.39 16.43
C PRO A 151 -2.20 5.06 15.91
N SER A 152 -1.24 4.51 16.63
CA SER A 152 -0.84 3.12 16.46
C SER A 152 -2.00 2.22 16.89
N VAL A 153 -2.21 1.13 16.18
CA VAL A 153 -3.26 0.16 16.47
C VAL A 153 -2.67 -0.92 17.37
N LYS A 154 -3.10 -0.96 18.64
CA LYS A 154 -2.70 -2.03 19.56
C LYS A 154 -3.13 -3.38 19.00
N VAL A 155 -2.26 -4.38 19.09
CA VAL A 155 -2.52 -5.74 18.59
C VAL A 155 -3.02 -6.71 19.66
N GLY A 156 -3.01 -6.29 20.94
CA GLY A 156 -3.50 -7.08 22.06
C GLY A 156 -2.60 -8.27 22.45
N VAL A 157 -1.35 -8.22 22.01
CA VAL A 157 -0.30 -9.19 22.36
C VAL A 157 0.85 -8.40 22.93
N ASP A 158 0.99 -8.38 24.27
CA ASP A 158 1.86 -7.48 25.03
C ASP A 158 3.30 -7.37 24.48
N PHE A 159 3.92 -8.49 24.14
CA PHE A 159 5.28 -8.49 23.62
C PHE A 159 5.37 -7.90 22.21
N LEU A 160 4.34 -8.07 21.38
CA LEU A 160 4.27 -7.44 20.04
C LEU A 160 4.01 -5.94 20.17
N ASP A 161 3.08 -5.53 21.05
CA ASP A 161 2.81 -4.12 21.30
C ASP A 161 4.07 -3.42 21.81
N SER A 162 4.85 -4.07 22.68
CA SER A 162 6.15 -3.57 23.16
C SER A 162 7.18 -3.43 22.04
N ALA A 163 7.23 -4.38 21.10
CA ALA A 163 8.13 -4.32 19.94
C ALA A 163 7.79 -3.16 19.01
N PHE A 164 6.51 -2.84 18.91
CA PHE A 164 5.99 -1.80 18.02
C PHE A 164 5.77 -0.44 18.71
N ASN A 165 6.32 -0.25 19.92
CA ASN A 165 6.15 0.98 20.72
C ASN A 165 4.68 1.34 20.97
N GLY A 166 3.85 0.36 21.27
CA GLY A 166 2.44 0.52 21.63
C GLY A 166 1.45 0.10 20.55
N GLY A 167 1.90 -0.46 19.43
CA GLY A 167 1.05 -1.03 18.40
C GLY A 167 1.55 -0.80 16.97
N LEU A 168 0.85 -1.36 16.00
CA LEU A 168 1.17 -1.24 14.58
C LEU A 168 0.69 0.09 14.00
N GLU A 169 1.53 0.75 13.22
CA GLU A 169 1.16 1.95 12.49
C GLU A 169 0.40 1.60 11.20
N LEU A 170 -0.47 2.49 10.74
CA LEU A 170 -1.08 2.37 9.41
C LEU A 170 -0.04 2.65 8.31
N GLY A 171 -0.35 2.29 7.09
CA GLY A 171 0.56 2.41 5.95
C GLY A 171 1.53 1.24 5.82
N GLN A 172 1.32 0.14 6.54
CA GLN A 172 2.26 -0.98 6.63
C GLN A 172 1.67 -2.29 6.12
N LEU A 173 2.51 -3.07 5.44
CA LEU A 173 2.28 -4.48 5.14
C LEU A 173 3.04 -5.33 6.17
N VAL A 174 2.28 -6.12 6.94
CA VAL A 174 2.78 -7.05 7.96
C VAL A 174 2.61 -8.47 7.45
N LEU A 175 3.68 -9.26 7.47
CA LEU A 175 3.63 -10.68 7.10
C LEU A 175 3.73 -11.53 8.36
N ILE A 176 2.88 -12.56 8.47
CA ILE A 176 2.95 -13.61 9.48
C ILE A 176 3.33 -14.90 8.79
N GLY A 177 4.58 -15.33 8.97
CA GLY A 177 5.14 -16.54 8.40
C GLY A 177 5.48 -17.58 9.47
N GLY A 178 5.93 -18.76 9.05
CA GLY A 178 6.41 -19.79 9.96
C GLY A 178 6.06 -21.21 9.51
N ASP A 179 6.39 -22.15 10.38
CA ASP A 179 6.21 -23.58 10.10
C ASP A 179 4.73 -23.96 9.89
N PRO A 180 4.42 -25.00 9.15
CA PRO A 180 3.07 -25.55 9.09
C PRO A 180 2.53 -25.83 10.50
N GLU A 181 1.24 -25.52 10.71
CA GLU A 181 0.55 -25.72 12.00
C GLU A 181 1.19 -25.03 13.24
N ALA A 182 2.11 -24.08 13.03
CA ALA A 182 2.70 -23.32 14.14
C ALA A 182 1.72 -22.33 14.78
N GLY A 183 0.58 -22.05 14.13
CA GLY A 183 -0.46 -21.15 14.65
C GLY A 183 -0.49 -19.78 13.98
N LYS A 184 0.01 -19.64 12.74
CA LYS A 184 0.01 -18.37 11.97
C LYS A 184 -1.37 -17.71 11.90
N THR A 185 -2.36 -18.47 11.42
CA THR A 185 -3.77 -18.07 11.37
C THR A 185 -4.28 -17.63 12.74
N MET A 186 -3.92 -18.39 13.79
CA MET A 186 -4.40 -18.10 15.15
C MET A 186 -3.79 -16.81 15.72
N LEU A 187 -2.51 -16.53 15.46
CA LEU A 187 -1.91 -15.25 15.86
C LEU A 187 -2.55 -14.07 15.09
N GLY A 188 -2.71 -14.21 13.78
CA GLY A 188 -3.39 -13.20 12.97
C GLY A 188 -4.83 -12.97 13.46
N ALA A 189 -5.57 -14.03 13.73
CA ALA A 189 -6.92 -13.98 14.27
C ALA A 189 -6.98 -13.27 15.64
N GLN A 190 -6.08 -13.63 16.57
CA GLN A 190 -5.99 -12.98 17.88
C GLN A 190 -5.77 -11.47 17.76
N ILE A 191 -4.88 -11.06 16.84
CA ILE A 191 -4.59 -9.65 16.58
C ILE A 191 -5.82 -8.93 16.01
N PHE A 192 -6.43 -9.44 14.94
CA PHE A 192 -7.54 -8.72 14.31
C PHE A 192 -8.81 -8.73 15.18
N GLU A 193 -9.07 -9.80 15.92
CA GLU A 193 -10.19 -9.89 16.85
C GLU A 193 -10.06 -8.85 17.99
N TYR A 194 -8.85 -8.64 18.49
CA TYR A 194 -8.59 -7.58 19.47
C TYR A 194 -8.77 -6.19 18.88
N ILE A 195 -8.25 -5.94 17.68
CA ILE A 195 -8.43 -4.66 16.98
C ILE A 195 -9.91 -4.37 16.73
N ALA A 196 -10.70 -5.41 16.42
CA ALA A 196 -12.13 -5.31 16.17
C ALA A 196 -12.95 -4.82 17.35
N LEU A 197 -12.44 -4.90 18.57
CA LEU A 197 -13.12 -4.35 19.74
C LEU A 197 -13.44 -2.85 19.58
N HIS A 198 -12.56 -2.11 18.91
CA HIS A 198 -12.64 -0.65 18.81
C HIS A 198 -12.60 -0.12 17.37
N ASN A 199 -12.24 -0.94 16.37
CA ASN A 199 -12.02 -0.50 15.01
C ASN A 199 -12.71 -1.44 14.02
N LYS A 200 -13.21 -0.90 12.91
CA LYS A 200 -13.66 -1.70 11.78
C LYS A 200 -12.47 -2.42 11.14
N VAL A 201 -12.60 -3.73 10.97
CA VAL A 201 -11.61 -4.60 10.34
C VAL A 201 -12.24 -5.42 9.24
N ALA A 202 -11.46 -5.83 8.24
CA ALA A 202 -11.90 -6.77 7.22
C ALA A 202 -11.05 -8.03 7.27
N PHE A 203 -11.70 -9.17 7.22
CA PHE A 203 -11.09 -10.48 7.21
C PHE A 203 -11.38 -11.20 5.88
N PHE A 204 -10.35 -11.41 5.07
CA PHE A 204 -10.39 -12.27 3.89
C PHE A 204 -10.11 -13.70 4.36
N CYS A 205 -11.19 -14.44 4.62
CA CYS A 205 -11.18 -15.77 5.21
C CYS A 205 -11.16 -16.83 4.12
N PHE A 206 -9.98 -17.16 3.60
CA PHE A 206 -9.82 -18.08 2.48
C PHE A 206 -9.37 -19.49 2.87
N GLU A 207 -8.98 -19.71 4.13
CA GLU A 207 -8.54 -21.01 4.62
C GLU A 207 -9.69 -21.87 5.17
N PHE A 208 -10.78 -21.26 5.63
CA PHE A 208 -11.95 -21.94 6.17
C PHE A 208 -13.24 -21.17 5.90
N THR A 209 -14.39 -21.82 6.06
CA THR A 209 -15.69 -21.20 5.79
C THR A 209 -16.11 -20.22 6.90
N ILE A 210 -17.01 -19.29 6.60
CA ILE A 210 -17.57 -18.37 7.60
C ILE A 210 -18.25 -19.15 8.72
N GLU A 211 -18.95 -20.24 8.41
CA GLU A 211 -19.59 -21.10 9.39
C GLU A 211 -18.57 -21.71 10.36
N GLN A 212 -17.43 -22.20 9.85
CA GLN A 212 -16.35 -22.71 10.69
C GLN A 212 -15.76 -21.62 11.58
N TYR A 213 -15.65 -20.40 11.08
CA TYR A 213 -15.18 -19.27 11.88
C TYR A 213 -16.18 -18.92 12.99
N LEU A 214 -17.46 -18.81 12.69
CA LEU A 214 -18.51 -18.53 13.66
C LEU A 214 -18.56 -19.60 14.75
N LYS A 215 -18.52 -20.89 14.36
CA LYS A 215 -18.47 -21.99 15.31
C LYS A 215 -17.25 -21.88 16.24
N ARG A 216 -16.07 -21.49 15.70
CA ARG A 216 -14.87 -21.23 16.51
C ARG A 216 -15.07 -20.08 17.49
N VAL A 217 -15.68 -18.98 17.04
CA VAL A 217 -15.95 -17.81 17.90
C VAL A 217 -16.85 -18.19 19.08
N ASP A 218 -17.92 -18.96 18.81
CA ASP A 218 -18.86 -19.40 19.84
C ASP A 218 -18.24 -20.45 20.79
N GLU A 219 -17.64 -21.51 20.26
CA GLU A 219 -17.05 -22.59 21.08
C GLU A 219 -15.87 -22.12 21.95
N LYS A 220 -15.10 -21.15 21.47
CA LYS A 220 -13.92 -20.63 22.17
C LYS A 220 -14.25 -19.37 22.98
N ASN A 221 -15.50 -18.93 22.99
CA ASN A 221 -15.95 -17.71 23.66
C ASN A 221 -15.03 -16.51 23.32
N ILE A 222 -14.78 -16.33 22.01
CA ILE A 222 -13.89 -15.29 21.52
C ILE A 222 -14.63 -13.93 21.66
N LYS A 223 -14.03 -13.03 22.42
CA LYS A 223 -14.56 -11.67 22.58
C LYS A 223 -14.09 -10.82 21.43
N THR A 224 -15.04 -10.35 20.62
CA THR A 224 -14.84 -9.41 19.53
C THR A 224 -16.12 -8.61 19.32
N ASN A 225 -16.04 -7.52 18.55
CA ASN A 225 -17.25 -6.78 18.18
C ASN A 225 -17.68 -7.24 16.79
N TYR A 226 -18.78 -8.00 16.71
CA TYR A 226 -19.29 -8.59 15.47
C TYR A 226 -19.59 -7.53 14.38
N GLU A 227 -20.09 -6.36 14.78
CA GLU A 227 -20.41 -5.28 13.83
C GLU A 227 -19.18 -4.62 13.22
N ASN A 228 -18.05 -4.75 13.87
CA ASN A 228 -16.78 -4.22 13.38
C ASN A 228 -16.03 -5.19 12.45
N VAL A 229 -16.45 -6.46 12.36
CA VAL A 229 -15.77 -7.49 11.55
C VAL A 229 -16.51 -7.71 10.24
N MET A 230 -15.91 -7.29 9.13
CA MET A 230 -16.37 -7.58 7.77
C MET A 230 -15.64 -8.82 7.28
N ILE A 231 -16.38 -9.88 6.90
CA ILE A 231 -15.77 -11.14 6.43
C ILE A 231 -16.06 -11.33 4.95
N LEU A 232 -15.03 -11.66 4.18
CA LEU A 232 -15.10 -12.08 2.78
C LEU A 232 -14.56 -13.50 2.68
N ASN A 233 -15.32 -14.40 2.06
CA ASN A 233 -14.98 -15.82 1.96
C ASN A 233 -14.95 -16.33 0.50
N ASP A 234 -15.08 -15.41 -0.45
CA ASP A 234 -15.00 -15.62 -1.91
C ASP A 234 -14.17 -14.50 -2.57
N GLY A 235 -14.05 -14.53 -3.87
CA GLY A 235 -13.27 -13.50 -4.58
C GLY A 235 -11.77 -13.71 -4.41
N TYR A 236 -11.29 -14.93 -4.63
CA TYR A 236 -9.85 -15.29 -4.50
C TYR A 236 -8.95 -14.64 -5.54
N HIS A 237 -9.53 -14.07 -6.59
CA HIS A 237 -8.73 -13.40 -7.61
C HIS A 237 -8.12 -12.12 -7.04
N PHE A 238 -6.80 -11.97 -7.22
CA PHE A 238 -6.03 -10.91 -6.55
C PHE A 238 -6.55 -9.50 -6.84
N PHE A 239 -7.03 -9.22 -8.07
CA PHE A 239 -7.60 -7.92 -8.42
C PHE A 239 -8.93 -7.67 -7.69
N GLU A 240 -9.76 -8.69 -7.50
CA GLU A 240 -11.00 -8.58 -6.71
C GLU A 240 -10.68 -8.27 -5.24
N VAL A 241 -9.66 -8.90 -4.67
CA VAL A 241 -9.18 -8.59 -3.31
C VAL A 241 -8.74 -7.13 -3.21
N ALA A 242 -7.95 -6.64 -4.17
CA ALA A 242 -7.51 -5.25 -4.19
C ALA A 242 -8.69 -4.26 -4.30
N ASP A 243 -9.70 -4.57 -5.11
CA ASP A 243 -10.90 -3.74 -5.26
C ASP A 243 -11.80 -3.80 -4.03
N ASN A 244 -11.93 -4.95 -3.39
CA ASN A 244 -12.64 -5.11 -2.12
C ASN A 244 -11.95 -4.31 -1.01
N ILE A 245 -10.61 -4.30 -0.94
CA ILE A 245 -9.85 -3.44 -0.02
C ILE A 245 -10.19 -1.96 -0.25
N ARG A 246 -10.19 -1.49 -1.50
CA ARG A 246 -10.55 -0.10 -1.82
C ARG A 246 -12.00 0.24 -1.46
N SER A 247 -12.93 -0.68 -1.71
CA SER A 247 -14.35 -0.51 -1.39
C SER A 247 -14.58 -0.42 0.12
N LEU A 248 -14.00 -1.35 0.89
CA LEU A 248 -14.11 -1.36 2.35
C LEU A 248 -13.39 -0.18 3.00
N TYR A 249 -12.26 0.26 2.45
CA TYR A 249 -11.60 1.49 2.88
C TYR A 249 -12.53 2.72 2.81
N ARG A 250 -13.32 2.86 1.72
CA ARG A 250 -14.32 3.93 1.60
C ARG A 250 -15.42 3.84 2.65
N GLN A 251 -15.67 2.66 3.22
CA GLN A 251 -16.60 2.41 4.32
C GLN A 251 -15.97 2.60 5.71
N GLY A 252 -14.71 3.05 5.76
CA GLY A 252 -13.98 3.38 6.99
C GLY A 252 -13.12 2.24 7.54
N VAL A 253 -13.01 1.10 6.84
CA VAL A 253 -12.11 0.00 7.25
C VAL A 253 -10.67 0.41 6.97
N LYS A 254 -9.79 0.27 7.97
CA LYS A 254 -8.36 0.59 7.86
C LYS A 254 -7.44 -0.57 8.18
N VAL A 255 -7.96 -1.67 8.70
CA VAL A 255 -7.19 -2.87 9.05
C VAL A 255 -7.75 -4.06 8.30
N PHE A 256 -6.88 -4.76 7.58
CA PHE A 256 -7.23 -5.89 6.74
C PHE A 256 -6.40 -7.10 7.14
N PHE A 257 -7.05 -8.22 7.36
CA PHE A 257 -6.41 -9.50 7.62
C PHE A 257 -6.71 -10.44 6.45
N ILE A 258 -5.67 -11.04 5.85
CA ILE A 258 -5.77 -11.93 4.70
C ILE A 258 -5.15 -13.28 5.06
N ASP A 259 -5.95 -14.32 5.05
CA ASP A 259 -5.52 -15.69 5.34
C ASP A 259 -5.96 -16.65 4.22
N SER A 260 -5.08 -17.00 3.27
CA SER A 260 -3.65 -16.74 3.20
C SER A 260 -3.20 -16.36 1.79
N GLN A 261 -1.94 -15.93 1.65
CA GLN A 261 -1.28 -15.64 0.36
C GLN A 261 -1.50 -16.74 -0.69
N MET A 262 -1.41 -18.00 -0.29
CA MET A 262 -1.51 -19.16 -1.18
C MET A 262 -2.86 -19.34 -1.87
N ARG A 263 -3.90 -18.71 -1.32
CA ARG A 263 -5.26 -18.74 -1.89
C ARG A 263 -5.50 -17.62 -2.91
N LEU A 264 -4.63 -16.61 -2.93
CA LEU A 264 -4.76 -15.52 -3.89
C LEU A 264 -4.33 -15.98 -5.28
N THR A 265 -5.27 -16.05 -6.21
CA THR A 265 -5.00 -16.42 -7.60
C THR A 265 -4.67 -15.18 -8.44
N HIS A 266 -3.72 -15.33 -9.37
CA HIS A 266 -3.35 -14.29 -10.34
C HIS A 266 -3.22 -14.94 -11.72
N THR A 267 -3.72 -14.30 -12.78
CA THR A 267 -3.83 -14.92 -14.10
C THR A 267 -2.93 -14.31 -15.18
N GLN A 268 -2.02 -13.39 -14.83
CA GLN A 268 -1.30 -12.60 -15.85
C GLN A 268 0.22 -12.64 -15.76
N GLY A 269 0.81 -13.60 -15.04
CA GLY A 269 2.27 -13.71 -14.94
C GLY A 269 2.86 -14.65 -15.99
N ARG A 270 4.10 -14.38 -16.42
CA ARG A 270 4.88 -15.30 -17.25
C ARG A 270 5.53 -16.40 -16.42
N ASN A 271 5.75 -16.15 -15.13
CA ASN A 271 6.26 -17.14 -14.17
C ASN A 271 5.72 -16.85 -12.75
N MET A 272 5.72 -17.89 -11.92
CA MET A 272 5.16 -17.84 -10.56
C MET A 272 5.84 -16.81 -9.64
N GLU A 273 7.15 -16.59 -9.79
CA GLU A 273 7.89 -15.64 -8.94
C GLU A 273 7.51 -14.18 -9.26
N GLU A 274 7.26 -13.87 -10.53
CA GLU A 274 6.80 -12.53 -10.95
C GLU A 274 5.40 -12.25 -10.43
N GLU A 275 4.50 -13.22 -10.52
CA GLU A 275 3.12 -13.12 -10.02
C GLU A 275 3.10 -12.88 -8.51
N GLU A 276 3.83 -13.69 -7.75
CA GLU A 276 3.90 -13.54 -6.29
C GLU A 276 4.54 -12.20 -5.90
N THR A 277 5.61 -11.80 -6.59
CA THR A 277 6.25 -10.49 -6.35
C THR A 277 5.28 -9.33 -6.62
N ALA A 278 4.47 -9.41 -7.68
CA ALA A 278 3.47 -8.40 -8.02
C ALA A 278 2.38 -8.28 -6.95
N LYS A 279 1.93 -9.40 -6.35
CA LYS A 279 0.96 -9.39 -5.25
C LYS A 279 1.49 -8.60 -4.05
N PHE A 280 2.71 -8.93 -3.57
CA PHE A 280 3.32 -8.22 -2.44
C PHE A 280 3.53 -6.73 -2.73
N SER A 281 4.04 -6.38 -3.90
CA SER A 281 4.27 -4.99 -4.31
C SER A 281 2.96 -4.19 -4.38
N THR A 282 1.89 -4.80 -4.89
CA THR A 282 0.57 -4.15 -4.96
C THR A 282 -0.03 -3.96 -3.57
N LEU A 283 0.03 -4.97 -2.69
CA LEU A 283 -0.46 -4.83 -1.31
C LEU A 283 0.32 -3.75 -0.55
N ALA A 284 1.65 -3.71 -0.69
CA ALA A 284 2.48 -2.66 -0.09
C ALA A 284 2.11 -1.26 -0.60
N ARG A 285 1.87 -1.10 -1.91
CA ARG A 285 1.40 0.16 -2.49
C ARG A 285 0.01 0.57 -1.97
N LEU A 286 -0.92 -0.38 -1.81
CA LEU A 286 -2.23 -0.12 -1.20
C LEU A 286 -2.07 0.37 0.24
N CYS A 287 -1.21 -0.27 1.04
CA CYS A 287 -0.91 0.20 2.40
C CYS A 287 -0.47 1.66 2.41
N HIS A 288 0.52 2.01 1.59
CA HIS A 288 1.05 3.37 1.53
C HIS A 288 0.04 4.40 0.98
N SER A 289 -0.64 4.08 -0.14
CA SER A 289 -1.50 5.04 -0.82
C SER A 289 -2.80 5.32 -0.06
N LEU A 290 -3.38 4.31 0.59
CA LEU A 290 -4.62 4.43 1.36
C LEU A 290 -4.35 4.64 2.85
N ASN A 291 -3.10 4.54 3.28
CA ASN A 291 -2.71 4.58 4.69
C ASN A 291 -3.50 3.57 5.54
N ILE A 292 -3.40 2.29 5.16
CA ILE A 292 -4.07 1.15 5.78
C ILE A 292 -3.05 0.15 6.30
N LEU A 293 -3.47 -0.70 7.24
CA LEU A 293 -2.69 -1.83 7.74
C LEU A 293 -3.20 -3.11 7.07
N ILE A 294 -2.31 -3.85 6.44
CA ILE A 294 -2.61 -5.19 5.91
C ILE A 294 -1.75 -6.20 6.67
N ILE A 295 -2.39 -7.21 7.26
CA ILE A 295 -1.76 -8.36 7.89
C ILE A 295 -2.02 -9.57 6.98
N LEU A 296 -0.97 -10.14 6.41
CA LEU A 296 -1.03 -11.24 5.46
C LEU A 296 -0.35 -12.48 6.03
N VAL A 297 -1.09 -13.58 6.11
CA VAL A 297 -0.52 -14.89 6.44
C VAL A 297 0.18 -15.46 5.20
N ILE A 298 1.44 -15.86 5.38
CA ILE A 298 2.27 -16.43 4.32
C ILE A 298 2.75 -17.84 4.68
N GLN A 299 3.05 -18.63 3.65
CA GLN A 299 3.83 -19.85 3.79
C GLN A 299 5.28 -19.57 3.40
N ASN A 300 6.22 -20.14 4.15
CA ASN A 300 7.62 -20.06 3.80
C ASN A 300 7.96 -21.14 2.76
N ALA A 301 8.92 -20.83 1.88
CA ALA A 301 9.45 -21.81 0.94
C ALA A 301 10.11 -22.97 1.70
N LYS A 302 9.97 -24.19 1.18
CA LYS A 302 10.53 -25.39 1.80
C LYS A 302 12.06 -25.27 1.84
N GLY A 303 12.64 -25.23 3.04
CA GLY A 303 14.08 -25.04 3.24
C GLY A 303 14.57 -23.59 3.28
N ASP A 304 13.72 -22.63 2.93
CA ASP A 304 13.99 -21.20 3.05
C ASP A 304 13.11 -20.59 4.15
N LYS A 305 13.75 -20.33 5.29
CA LYS A 305 13.06 -19.80 6.46
C LYS A 305 12.83 -18.28 6.41
N GLU A 306 13.43 -17.58 5.47
CA GLU A 306 13.43 -16.12 5.42
C GLU A 306 12.42 -15.55 4.41
N ASN A 307 12.16 -16.28 3.33
CA ASN A 307 11.34 -15.76 2.25
C ASN A 307 9.96 -16.41 2.14
N PRO A 308 8.94 -15.68 1.71
CA PRO A 308 7.65 -16.22 1.33
C PRO A 308 7.78 -17.26 0.21
N MET A 309 6.91 -18.26 0.23
CA MET A 309 6.84 -19.24 -0.85
C MET A 309 6.52 -18.54 -2.18
N GLY A 310 7.30 -18.85 -3.22
CA GLY A 310 7.11 -18.31 -4.58
C GLY A 310 7.72 -16.94 -4.83
N SER A 311 8.23 -16.22 -3.82
CA SER A 311 8.87 -14.92 -4.05
C SER A 311 9.99 -14.63 -3.06
N LYS A 312 11.23 -14.58 -3.56
CA LYS A 312 12.37 -14.07 -2.78
C LYS A 312 12.26 -12.56 -2.48
N LYS A 313 11.59 -11.82 -3.34
CA LYS A 313 11.41 -10.37 -3.20
C LYS A 313 10.24 -9.98 -2.30
N GLY A 314 9.27 -10.87 -2.06
CA GLY A 314 8.08 -10.57 -1.26
C GLY A 314 8.40 -10.07 0.15
N GLY A 315 9.41 -10.65 0.81
CA GLY A 315 9.88 -10.19 2.10
C GLY A 315 10.45 -8.75 2.10
N HIS A 316 10.98 -8.26 0.96
CA HIS A 316 11.51 -6.91 0.84
C HIS A 316 10.39 -5.85 0.86
N GLU A 317 9.23 -6.16 0.29
CA GLU A 317 8.08 -5.27 0.24
C GLU A 317 7.45 -5.03 1.62
N ALA A 318 7.49 -6.04 2.49
CA ALA A 318 6.92 -5.93 3.83
C ALA A 318 7.63 -4.88 4.70
N SER A 319 6.86 -4.23 5.56
CA SER A 319 7.37 -3.34 6.62
C SER A 319 7.76 -4.13 7.86
N ILE A 320 6.98 -5.15 8.19
CA ILE A 320 7.18 -6.00 9.38
C ILE A 320 7.03 -7.47 8.95
N ILE A 321 7.89 -8.33 9.49
CA ILE A 321 7.80 -9.79 9.33
C ILE A 321 7.85 -10.43 10.72
N ILE A 322 6.76 -11.11 11.06
CA ILE A 322 6.61 -11.91 12.27
C ILE A 322 6.70 -13.38 11.87
N ARG A 323 7.52 -14.12 12.56
CA ARG A 323 7.70 -15.56 12.34
C ARG A 323 7.32 -16.36 13.56
N ILE A 324 6.64 -17.49 13.34
CA ILE A 324 6.24 -18.44 14.38
C ILE A 324 6.90 -19.78 14.09
N GLU A 325 7.61 -20.33 15.07
CA GLU A 325 8.20 -21.65 15.01
C GLU A 325 7.70 -22.55 16.15
N ARG A 326 7.62 -23.85 15.91
CA ARG A 326 7.45 -24.84 16.97
C ARG A 326 8.77 -24.99 17.73
N VAL A 327 8.70 -25.10 19.05
CA VAL A 327 9.87 -25.41 19.87
C VAL A 327 10.00 -26.92 19.92
N ALA A 328 11.08 -27.47 19.36
CA ALA A 328 11.36 -28.90 19.45
C ALA A 328 11.68 -29.27 20.91
N PRO A 329 11.12 -30.35 21.45
CA PRO A 329 11.48 -30.83 22.80
C PRO A 329 12.98 -31.19 22.84
N LYS A 330 13.67 -30.78 23.91
CA LYS A 330 15.07 -31.18 24.12
C LYS A 330 15.09 -32.68 24.41
N LYS A 331 16.04 -33.41 23.79
CA LYS A 331 16.18 -34.86 23.96
C LYS A 331 16.37 -35.30 25.41
N ASP A 332 16.78 -34.43 26.30
CA ASP A 332 17.07 -34.71 27.72
C ASP A 332 15.86 -34.45 28.67
N ASP A 333 14.75 -33.86 28.16
CA ASP A 333 13.56 -33.53 28.97
C ASP A 333 12.52 -34.68 28.93
N LEU A 334 12.95 -35.91 28.95
CA LEU A 334 12.07 -37.10 28.94
C LEU A 334 11.36 -37.38 30.30
N THR A 335 11.33 -36.44 31.21
CA THR A 335 10.53 -36.55 32.43
C THR A 335 9.07 -36.17 32.16
N GLN A 336 8.14 -37.06 32.56
CA GLN A 336 6.72 -37.05 32.19
C GLN A 336 5.93 -35.76 32.52
N ALA A 337 6.48 -34.84 33.27
CA ALA A 337 5.84 -33.55 33.58
C ALA A 337 6.19 -32.43 32.59
N GLY A 338 7.24 -32.55 31.78
CA GLY A 338 7.70 -31.55 30.81
C GLY A 338 6.94 -31.53 29.47
N ASN A 339 6.34 -32.64 29.11
CA ASN A 339 5.82 -32.87 27.76
C ASN A 339 4.60 -31.98 27.37
N LEU A 340 3.73 -31.64 28.33
CA LEU A 340 2.54 -30.84 28.01
C LEU A 340 2.88 -29.39 27.67
N TYR A 341 3.94 -28.84 28.30
CA TYR A 341 4.40 -27.47 28.05
C TYR A 341 5.17 -27.34 26.74
N ASP A 342 5.95 -28.35 26.35
CA ASP A 342 6.78 -28.32 25.14
C ASP A 342 5.96 -28.42 23.86
N GLU A 343 4.86 -29.18 23.86
CA GLU A 343 3.96 -29.27 22.69
C GLU A 343 3.23 -27.93 22.39
N ASN A 344 2.98 -27.13 23.41
CA ASN A 344 2.30 -25.86 23.29
C ASN A 344 3.25 -24.66 23.25
N ALA A 345 4.55 -24.86 23.44
CA ALA A 345 5.53 -23.81 23.33
C ALA A 345 5.72 -23.38 21.86
N ARG A 346 5.74 -22.09 21.63
CA ARG A 346 6.06 -21.48 20.34
C ARG A 346 7.13 -20.43 20.53
N LEU A 347 7.86 -20.19 19.45
CA LEU A 347 8.84 -19.14 19.38
C LEU A 347 8.34 -18.12 18.39
N ILE A 348 8.07 -16.92 18.85
CA ILE A 348 7.68 -15.79 17.99
C ILE A 348 8.89 -14.86 17.84
N MET A 349 9.18 -14.52 16.61
CA MET A 349 10.30 -13.67 16.24
C MET A 349 9.81 -12.51 15.36
N VAL A 350 10.24 -11.30 15.66
CA VAL A 350 10.11 -10.16 14.76
C VAL A 350 11.41 -10.05 13.96
N GLN A 351 11.39 -10.63 12.74
CA GLN A 351 12.56 -10.72 11.88
C GLN A 351 12.84 -9.42 11.13
N LYS A 352 11.79 -8.67 10.81
CA LYS A 352 11.88 -7.37 10.15
C LYS A 352 10.95 -6.40 10.84
N ASN A 353 11.44 -5.20 11.12
CA ASN A 353 10.66 -4.15 11.76
C ASN A 353 11.17 -2.77 11.30
N LYS A 354 10.58 -2.26 10.23
CA LYS A 354 10.90 -0.91 9.72
C LYS A 354 10.32 0.21 10.58
N GLN A 355 9.32 -0.10 11.42
CA GLN A 355 8.67 0.88 12.29
C GLN A 355 9.58 1.34 13.42
N THR A 356 10.17 0.41 14.14
CA THR A 356 10.97 0.72 15.35
C THR A 356 12.42 0.28 15.28
N GLY A 357 12.77 -0.56 14.30
CA GLY A 357 14.09 -1.21 14.22
C GLY A 357 14.33 -2.30 15.28
N LYS A 358 13.37 -2.55 16.18
CA LYS A 358 13.52 -3.56 17.23
C LYS A 358 13.27 -4.95 16.66
N HIS A 359 14.26 -5.80 16.81
CA HIS A 359 14.16 -7.23 16.51
C HIS A 359 14.14 -7.97 17.85
N PHE A 360 13.23 -8.92 18.00
CA PHE A 360 13.22 -9.74 19.20
C PHE A 360 12.70 -11.13 18.91
N LYS A 361 12.89 -12.00 19.90
CA LYS A 361 12.53 -13.41 19.86
C LYS A 361 12.04 -13.77 21.24
N GLU A 362 10.83 -14.29 21.32
CA GLU A 362 10.20 -14.64 22.60
C GLU A 362 9.58 -16.03 22.54
N LYS A 363 9.81 -16.83 23.59
CA LYS A 363 9.11 -18.07 23.82
C LYS A 363 7.74 -17.76 24.42
N VAL A 364 6.68 -18.29 23.84
CA VAL A 364 5.29 -18.04 24.22
C VAL A 364 4.54 -19.36 24.35
N PHE A 365 3.47 -19.35 25.13
CA PHE A 365 2.55 -20.47 25.27
C PHE A 365 1.39 -20.31 24.27
N PHE A 366 1.14 -21.31 23.46
CA PHE A 366 -0.03 -21.42 22.61
C PHE A 366 -1.08 -22.32 23.27
N ASN A 367 -2.15 -21.74 23.75
CA ASN A 367 -3.25 -22.47 24.35
C ASN A 367 -4.14 -23.04 23.23
N THR A 368 -4.09 -24.35 23.01
CA THR A 368 -4.89 -25.04 21.99
C THR A 368 -6.39 -25.07 22.30
N HIS A 369 -6.79 -24.84 23.55
CA HIS A 369 -8.19 -24.75 23.92
C HIS A 369 -8.79 -23.39 23.56
N SER A 370 -8.12 -22.28 23.94
CA SER A 370 -8.57 -20.92 23.61
C SER A 370 -8.08 -20.42 22.24
N LEU A 371 -7.16 -21.13 21.62
CA LEU A 371 -6.47 -20.77 20.37
C LEU A 371 -5.73 -19.41 20.44
N LYS A 372 -5.19 -19.08 21.62
CA LYS A 372 -4.51 -17.81 21.90
C LYS A 372 -3.08 -18.03 22.36
N PHE A 373 -2.25 -17.02 22.04
CA PHE A 373 -0.86 -16.93 22.50
C PHE A 373 -0.78 -16.09 23.75
N TYR A 374 0.03 -16.53 24.69
CA TYR A 374 0.29 -15.85 25.97
C TYR A 374 1.78 -15.73 26.22
N SER A 375 2.21 -14.60 26.75
CA SER A 375 3.57 -14.46 27.28
C SER A 375 3.78 -15.43 28.46
N LEU A 376 5.02 -15.83 28.69
CA LEU A 376 5.43 -16.64 29.82
C LEU A 376 6.04 -15.77 30.92
N ASP A 377 5.83 -16.13 32.16
CA ASP A 377 6.52 -15.54 33.30
C ASP A 377 7.96 -16.10 33.47
N LYS A 378 8.66 -15.68 34.52
CA LYS A 378 10.02 -16.15 34.81
C LYS A 378 10.11 -17.64 35.13
N ASN A 379 8.97 -18.28 35.42
CA ASN A 379 8.85 -19.71 35.72
C ASN A 379 8.27 -20.51 34.54
N ASP A 380 8.29 -19.95 33.33
CA ASP A 380 7.67 -20.52 32.14
C ASP A 380 6.15 -20.78 32.26
N MET A 381 5.44 -20.02 33.13
CA MET A 381 4.00 -20.12 33.30
C MET A 381 3.27 -19.06 32.46
N PRO A 382 2.14 -19.40 31.81
CA PRO A 382 1.38 -18.45 31.00
C PRO A 382 0.86 -17.28 31.84
N ILE A 383 1.13 -16.07 31.41
CA ILE A 383 0.60 -14.84 32.03
C ILE A 383 -0.81 -14.62 31.47
N HIS A 384 -1.81 -14.93 32.27
CA HIS A 384 -3.20 -14.60 31.97
C HIS A 384 -3.52 -13.19 32.51
N LYS A 385 -3.08 -12.14 31.81
CA LYS A 385 -3.64 -10.82 32.09
C LYS A 385 -5.07 -10.79 31.57
N SER A 386 -6.04 -10.63 32.44
CA SER A 386 -7.41 -10.37 32.03
C SER A 386 -7.44 -8.97 31.43
N THR A 387 -7.40 -8.86 30.12
CA THR A 387 -7.64 -7.62 29.36
C THR A 387 -9.02 -7.00 29.62
N PHE A 388 -9.77 -7.56 30.59
CA PHE A 388 -11.16 -7.22 30.89
C PHE A 388 -11.33 -6.14 31.96
N ASN A 389 -10.32 -5.93 32.82
CA ASN A 389 -10.44 -4.93 33.88
C ASN A 389 -10.19 -3.48 33.40
N GLU A 390 -9.52 -3.31 32.26
CA GLU A 390 -9.31 -1.98 31.67
C GLU A 390 -10.54 -1.45 30.93
N VAL A 391 -11.37 -2.35 30.34
CA VAL A 391 -12.56 -1.93 29.58
C VAL A 391 -13.75 -1.58 30.47
N GLN A 392 -13.83 -2.14 31.71
CA GLN A 392 -14.89 -1.77 32.66
C GLN A 392 -14.62 -0.48 33.44
N GLY A 393 -13.35 -0.03 33.47
CA GLY A 393 -13.00 1.26 34.10
C GLY A 393 -13.38 2.47 33.24
N GLU A 394 -13.39 2.34 31.92
CA GLU A 394 -13.73 3.44 30.99
C GLU A 394 -15.22 3.54 30.66
N LEU A 395 -16.05 2.55 31.03
CA LEU A 395 -17.50 2.59 30.83
C LEU A 395 -18.28 3.14 32.07
N ASN A 396 -17.58 3.47 33.16
CA ASN A 396 -18.16 4.01 34.36
C ASN A 396 -17.67 5.44 34.73
N GLU A 397 -16.97 6.12 33.80
CA GLU A 397 -16.71 7.56 33.79
C GLU A 397 -17.39 8.21 32.53
#